data_14091efbf67432cb21a340ee5b52804a
#
_entry.id   14091efbf67432cb21a340ee5b52804a
#
_cell.length_a   1.000
_cell.length_b   1.000
_cell.length_c   1.000
_cell.angle_alpha   90.00
_cell.angle_beta   90.00
_cell.angle_gamma   90.00
#
_symmetry.space_group_name_H-M   'P 1'
#
loop_
_entity.id
_entity.type
_entity.pdbx_description
1 polymer ?
#
loop_
_entity_poly.entity_id
_entity_poly.type
_entity_poly.pdbx_seq_one_letter_code
_entity_poly.pdbx_strand_id
1 'polypeptide(L)'
;KNYYKIDSGSSTTNADMKLTGAYMLAKYGYSENLSLGLTLGGNKSEAKLSMSKVKGNSGYLGAFAENYRGNLTLKAGAGVQYSEYDANRSTLGGHSYSDKYSDMTYDIYLNGRYSNPIGDNLFLESYATLSYTYVDQDGANEGSKALAIDTDSQSFEYTVGKVGVDLKKVIPHEKGKSTLSAGVSYTRIFDGADEEHITGRFKGGSDFDILVGHKNEHSVGVNAKYALELENGVIFDVKGSYSVERDSHNGSGKNKAKGEWIAGAGMGYKF
;
A
#
# COMPACT_ATOMS: atom_id res chain seq x y z
N LYS A 1 10.23 10.19 21.14
CA LYS A 1 9.10 11.09 20.84
C LYS A 1 7.91 10.26 20.40
N ASN A 2 6.76 10.53 20.95
CA ASN A 2 5.52 9.86 20.58
C ASN A 2 4.91 10.50 19.34
N TYR A 3 4.31 9.69 18.50
CA TYR A 3 3.80 10.12 17.22
C TYR A 3 2.45 9.47 16.97
N TYR A 4 1.51 10.26 16.52
CA TYR A 4 0.18 9.81 16.13
C TYR A 4 -0.20 10.43 14.79
N LYS A 5 -0.64 9.62 13.84
CA LYS A 5 -0.95 10.07 12.49
C LYS A 5 -2.22 9.39 11.97
N ILE A 6 -3.05 10.18 11.28
CA ILE A 6 -4.20 9.70 10.53
C ILE A 6 -3.94 10.00 9.05
N ASP A 7 -3.96 8.99 8.24
CA ASP A 7 -3.79 9.12 6.80
C ASP A 7 -5.02 8.63 6.06
N SER A 8 -5.32 9.28 4.94
CA SER A 8 -6.34 8.86 4.01
C SER A 8 -5.79 8.93 2.58
N GLY A 9 -6.30 8.08 1.72
CA GLY A 9 -5.87 8.09 0.35
C GLY A 9 -6.76 7.31 -0.59
N SER A 10 -6.56 7.53 -1.88
CA SER A 10 -7.22 6.78 -2.93
C SER A 10 -6.20 6.33 -3.97
N SER A 11 -6.45 5.17 -4.54
CA SER A 11 -5.61 4.57 -5.57
C SER A 11 -6.47 4.15 -6.75
N THR A 12 -5.96 4.36 -7.97
CA THR A 12 -6.61 3.88 -9.19
C THR A 12 -5.56 3.24 -10.09
N THR A 13 -5.73 1.95 -10.38
CA THR A 13 -4.80 1.19 -11.22
C THR A 13 -5.14 1.30 -12.71
N ASN A 14 -6.41 1.32 -13.01
CA ASN A 14 -6.95 1.58 -14.34
C ASN A 14 -8.39 2.07 -14.15
N ALA A 15 -9.12 2.33 -15.25
CA ALA A 15 -10.50 2.81 -15.18
C ALA A 15 -11.46 1.84 -14.45
N ASP A 16 -11.05 0.59 -14.28
CA ASP A 16 -11.90 -0.48 -13.80
C ASP A 16 -11.69 -0.84 -12.32
N MET A 17 -10.68 -0.30 -11.68
CA MET A 17 -10.35 -0.62 -10.29
C MET A 17 -10.09 0.62 -9.46
N LYS A 18 -10.77 0.73 -8.32
CA LYS A 18 -10.61 1.83 -7.35
C LYS A 18 -10.39 1.28 -5.95
N LEU A 19 -9.46 1.87 -5.23
CA LEU A 19 -9.20 1.58 -3.83
C LEU A 19 -9.14 2.88 -3.04
N THR A 20 -9.93 2.97 -1.97
CA THR A 20 -9.95 4.13 -1.08
C THR A 20 -9.77 3.66 0.36
N GLY A 21 -8.89 4.31 1.10
CA GLY A 21 -8.62 3.88 2.45
C GLY A 21 -8.19 4.99 3.39
N ALA A 22 -8.27 4.67 4.67
CA ALA A 22 -7.78 5.51 5.75
C ALA A 22 -7.09 4.63 6.79
N TYR A 23 -6.04 5.15 7.41
CA TYR A 23 -5.41 4.45 8.52
C TYR A 23 -4.88 5.41 9.57
N MET A 24 -4.74 4.88 10.79
CA MET A 24 -4.15 5.56 11.92
C MET A 24 -2.84 4.87 12.30
N LEU A 25 -1.86 5.67 12.64
CA LEU A 25 -0.55 5.19 13.08
C LEU A 25 -0.20 5.86 14.41
N ALA A 26 0.19 5.04 15.39
CA ALA A 26 0.71 5.51 16.65
C ALA A 26 2.15 5.00 16.81
N LYS A 27 3.06 5.88 17.14
CA LYS A 27 4.48 5.54 17.32
C LYS A 27 4.99 6.04 18.66
N TYR A 28 5.63 5.14 19.38
CA TYR A 28 6.21 5.40 20.71
C TYR A 28 7.74 5.26 20.65
N GLY A 29 8.43 6.31 21.06
CA GLY A 29 9.89 6.28 21.19
C GLY A 29 10.28 5.58 22.48
N TYR A 30 10.68 4.32 22.38
CA TYR A 30 11.15 3.53 23.51
C TYR A 30 12.52 3.98 24.00
N SER A 31 13.41 4.30 23.09
CA SER A 31 14.75 4.82 23.36
C SER A 31 15.16 5.78 22.25
N GLU A 32 16.36 6.36 22.34
CA GLU A 32 16.90 7.22 21.28
C GLU A 32 17.05 6.48 19.94
N ASN A 33 17.26 5.18 20.00
CA ASN A 33 17.56 4.35 18.84
C ASN A 33 16.41 3.44 18.41
N LEU A 34 15.33 3.37 19.19
CA LEU A 34 14.24 2.42 18.95
C LEU A 34 12.88 3.07 19.14
N SER A 35 12.04 2.94 18.15
CA SER A 35 10.62 3.30 18.22
C SER A 35 9.76 2.08 17.92
N LEU A 36 8.61 1.99 18.58
CA LEU A 36 7.61 0.97 18.36
C LEU A 36 6.34 1.62 17.85
N GLY A 37 5.63 0.96 16.98
CA GLY A 37 4.44 1.52 16.38
C GLY A 37 3.33 0.52 16.14
N LEU A 38 2.11 1.05 16.07
CA LEU A 38 0.91 0.31 15.72
C LEU A 38 0.22 1.04 14.57
N THR A 39 -0.35 0.26 13.66
CA THR A 39 -1.14 0.76 12.54
C THR A 39 -2.50 0.10 12.55
N LEU A 40 -3.53 0.90 12.38
CA LEU A 40 -4.91 0.46 12.26
C LEU A 40 -5.49 1.12 11.02
N GLY A 41 -6.15 0.37 10.17
CA GLY A 41 -6.66 0.94 8.94
C GLY A 41 -7.86 0.23 8.38
N GLY A 42 -8.45 0.84 7.37
CA GLY A 42 -9.54 0.27 6.61
C GLY A 42 -9.54 0.78 5.18
N ASN A 43 -10.05 -0.02 4.27
CA ASN A 43 -10.20 0.40 2.89
C ASN A 43 -11.46 -0.16 2.26
N LYS A 44 -11.85 0.47 1.15
CA LYS A 44 -12.91 0.03 0.26
C LYS A 44 -12.35 -0.12 -1.13
N SER A 45 -12.68 -1.20 -1.78
CA SER A 45 -12.28 -1.47 -3.16
C SER A 45 -13.49 -1.70 -4.05
N GLU A 46 -13.36 -1.34 -5.31
CA GLU A 46 -14.36 -1.58 -6.34
C GLU A 46 -13.66 -1.96 -7.63
N ALA A 47 -14.04 -3.08 -8.21
CA ALA A 47 -13.56 -3.52 -9.50
C ALA A 47 -14.72 -3.81 -10.42
N LYS A 48 -14.67 -3.28 -11.65
CA LYS A 48 -15.65 -3.53 -12.70
C LYS A 48 -15.03 -4.43 -13.76
N LEU A 49 -15.67 -5.55 -13.97
CA LEU A 49 -15.34 -6.49 -15.04
C LEU A 49 -16.50 -6.49 -16.06
N SER A 50 -16.28 -7.02 -17.27
CA SER A 50 -17.24 -6.89 -18.37
C SER A 50 -18.66 -7.36 -18.05
N MET A 51 -18.84 -8.35 -17.18
CA MET A 51 -20.14 -8.87 -16.76
C MET A 51 -20.24 -9.05 -15.25
N SER A 52 -19.32 -8.49 -14.49
CA SER A 52 -19.30 -8.63 -13.03
C SER A 52 -18.78 -7.37 -12.36
N LYS A 53 -19.17 -7.20 -11.11
CA LYS A 53 -18.71 -6.10 -10.26
C LYS A 53 -18.35 -6.67 -8.91
N VAL A 54 -17.17 -6.32 -8.41
CA VAL A 54 -16.70 -6.75 -7.11
C VAL A 54 -16.48 -5.52 -6.23
N LYS A 55 -17.11 -5.53 -5.05
CA LYS A 55 -16.91 -4.52 -4.02
C LYS A 55 -16.30 -5.17 -2.80
N GLY A 56 -15.34 -4.51 -2.18
CA GLY A 56 -14.65 -5.02 -1.01
C GLY A 56 -14.52 -4.00 0.10
N ASN A 57 -14.52 -4.50 1.33
CA ASN A 57 -14.20 -3.75 2.53
C ASN A 57 -13.10 -4.50 3.27
N SER A 58 -12.12 -3.78 3.79
CA SER A 58 -11.00 -4.38 4.49
C SER A 58 -10.67 -3.62 5.76
N GLY A 59 -10.24 -4.35 6.79
CA GLY A 59 -9.66 -3.80 8.00
C GLY A 59 -8.25 -4.33 8.19
N TYR A 60 -7.34 -3.49 8.66
CA TYR A 60 -5.93 -3.80 8.84
C TYR A 60 -5.48 -3.48 10.25
N LEU A 61 -4.66 -4.37 10.82
CA LEU A 61 -3.96 -4.15 12.08
C LEU A 61 -2.51 -4.59 11.92
N GLY A 62 -1.59 -3.71 12.27
CA GLY A 62 -0.17 -3.99 12.16
C GLY A 62 0.65 -3.42 13.31
N ALA A 63 1.85 -3.94 13.46
CA ALA A 63 2.83 -3.47 14.41
C ALA A 63 4.20 -3.41 13.75
N PHE A 64 5.03 -2.46 14.18
CA PHE A 64 6.38 -2.32 13.65
C PHE A 64 7.36 -1.79 14.68
N ALA A 65 8.63 -1.97 14.37
CA ALA A 65 9.74 -1.40 15.13
C ALA A 65 10.66 -0.67 14.17
N GLU A 66 11.15 0.49 14.58
CA GLU A 66 12.15 1.26 13.85
C GLU A 66 13.41 1.40 14.68
N ASN A 67 14.56 1.12 14.08
CA ASN A 67 15.88 1.28 14.68
C ASN A 67 16.64 2.37 13.93
N TYR A 68 17.14 3.34 14.66
CA TYR A 68 17.90 4.47 14.12
C TYR A 68 19.39 4.27 14.39
N ARG A 69 20.19 4.22 13.32
CA ARG A 69 21.64 4.05 13.38
C ARG A 69 22.32 5.13 12.53
N GLY A 70 22.60 6.28 13.13
CA GLY A 70 23.12 7.42 12.39
C GLY A 70 22.12 7.88 11.32
N ASN A 71 22.53 7.82 10.07
CA ASN A 71 21.68 8.22 8.94
C ASN A 71 20.84 7.04 8.37
N LEU A 72 21.00 5.86 8.94
CA LEU A 72 20.27 4.66 8.53
C LEU A 72 19.09 4.41 9.47
N THR A 73 17.90 4.21 8.90
CA THR A 73 16.72 3.78 9.63
C THR A 73 16.31 2.41 9.13
N LEU A 74 16.24 1.44 10.04
CA LEU A 74 15.76 0.09 9.76
C LEU A 74 14.39 -0.06 10.36
N LYS A 75 13.45 -0.59 9.59
CA LYS A 75 12.08 -0.80 10.02
C LYS A 75 11.65 -2.21 9.69
N ALA A 76 11.11 -2.91 10.67
CA ALA A 76 10.51 -4.23 10.49
C ALA A 76 9.10 -4.22 11.04
N GLY A 77 8.20 -4.85 10.34
CA GLY A 77 6.81 -4.89 10.76
C GLY A 77 6.08 -6.12 10.28
N ALA A 78 4.90 -6.31 10.87
CA ALA A 78 3.98 -7.38 10.51
C ALA A 78 2.55 -6.89 10.68
N GLY A 79 1.64 -7.45 9.89
CA GLY A 79 0.24 -7.06 9.97
C GLY A 79 -0.69 -8.13 9.46
N VAL A 80 -1.96 -7.94 9.78
CA VAL A 80 -3.05 -8.78 9.31
C VAL A 80 -4.12 -7.88 8.69
N GLN A 81 -4.73 -8.34 7.61
CA GLN A 81 -5.84 -7.68 6.96
C GLN A 81 -6.97 -8.66 6.76
N TYR A 82 -8.15 -8.31 7.22
CA TYR A 82 -9.37 -9.03 6.94
C TYR A 82 -10.14 -8.29 5.87
N SER A 83 -10.55 -9.00 4.83
CA SER A 83 -11.27 -8.43 3.70
C SER A 83 -12.55 -9.21 3.44
N GLU A 84 -13.63 -8.48 3.15
CA GLU A 84 -14.91 -9.04 2.72
C GLU A 84 -15.22 -8.49 1.33
N TYR A 85 -15.64 -9.36 0.44
CA TYR A 85 -15.96 -9.02 -0.94
C TYR A 85 -17.37 -9.43 -1.30
N ASP A 86 -18.06 -8.55 -2.00
CA ASP A 86 -19.34 -8.82 -2.66
C ASP A 86 -19.10 -8.84 -4.18
N ALA A 87 -19.32 -9.97 -4.79
CA ALA A 87 -19.20 -10.14 -6.23
C ALA A 87 -20.58 -10.32 -6.86
N ASN A 88 -20.91 -9.50 -7.84
CA ASN A 88 -22.15 -9.61 -8.61
C ASN A 88 -21.80 -9.97 -10.05
N ARG A 89 -22.43 -11.04 -10.55
CA ARG A 89 -22.23 -11.52 -11.91
C ARG A 89 -23.57 -11.62 -12.62
N SER A 90 -23.63 -11.12 -13.86
CA SER A 90 -24.79 -11.31 -14.71
C SER A 90 -24.46 -12.23 -15.89
N THR A 91 -25.45 -12.98 -16.36
CA THR A 91 -25.32 -13.85 -17.52
C THR A 91 -26.13 -13.29 -18.69
N LEU A 92 -25.83 -13.76 -19.92
CA LEU A 92 -26.52 -13.35 -21.14
C LEU A 92 -28.02 -13.65 -21.13
N GLY A 93 -28.49 -14.57 -20.30
CA GLY A 93 -29.90 -14.87 -20.13
C GLY A 93 -30.67 -14.00 -19.15
N GLY A 94 -30.10 -12.92 -18.69
CA GLY A 94 -30.74 -12.01 -17.72
C GLY A 94 -30.72 -12.50 -16.28
N HIS A 95 -30.04 -13.58 -15.97
CA HIS A 95 -29.85 -14.06 -14.61
C HIS A 95 -28.71 -13.34 -13.93
N SER A 96 -28.89 -12.95 -12.66
CA SER A 96 -27.86 -12.35 -11.85
C SER A 96 -27.50 -13.25 -10.68
N TYR A 97 -26.22 -13.32 -10.35
CA TYR A 97 -25.67 -14.09 -9.24
C TYR A 97 -24.89 -13.16 -8.33
N SER A 98 -25.04 -13.31 -7.03
CA SER A 98 -24.25 -12.56 -6.06
C SER A 98 -23.57 -13.52 -5.09
N ASP A 99 -22.30 -13.25 -4.81
CA ASP A 99 -21.48 -14.00 -3.87
C ASP A 99 -20.82 -13.11 -2.87
N LYS A 100 -20.67 -13.64 -1.67
CA LYS A 100 -19.85 -13.06 -0.63
C LYS A 100 -18.69 -13.98 -0.33
N TYR A 101 -17.49 -13.43 -0.30
CA TYR A 101 -16.32 -14.16 0.11
C TYR A 101 -15.41 -13.27 0.95
N SER A 102 -14.54 -13.89 1.72
CA SER A 102 -13.62 -13.19 2.61
C SER A 102 -12.22 -13.72 2.44
N ASP A 103 -11.23 -12.91 2.77
CA ASP A 103 -9.85 -13.34 2.88
C ASP A 103 -9.17 -12.76 4.10
N MET A 104 -8.13 -13.47 4.55
CA MET A 104 -7.20 -13.01 5.56
C MET A 104 -5.84 -12.87 4.90
N THR A 105 -5.24 -11.71 5.06
CA THR A 105 -3.92 -11.41 4.52
C THR A 105 -2.96 -11.17 5.67
N TYR A 106 -1.82 -11.86 5.63
CA TYR A 106 -0.75 -11.70 6.61
C TYR A 106 0.47 -11.15 5.87
N ASP A 107 1.10 -10.14 6.43
CA ASP A 107 2.31 -9.59 5.84
C ASP A 107 3.40 -9.38 6.87
N ILE A 108 4.63 -9.55 6.42
CA ILE A 108 5.82 -9.14 7.15
C ILE A 108 6.69 -8.34 6.18
N TYR A 109 7.39 -7.36 6.70
CA TYR A 109 8.26 -6.54 5.87
C TYR A 109 9.48 -6.03 6.62
N LEU A 110 10.52 -5.74 5.83
CA LEU A 110 11.74 -5.10 6.28
C LEU A 110 12.05 -3.95 5.35
N ASN A 111 12.32 -2.78 5.91
CA ASN A 111 12.69 -1.58 5.16
C ASN A 111 13.97 -1.00 5.73
N GLY A 112 14.86 -0.57 4.85
CA GLY A 112 16.02 0.21 5.20
C GLY A 112 16.02 1.51 4.41
N ARG A 113 16.28 2.62 5.08
CA ARG A 113 16.39 3.94 4.46
C ARG A 113 17.64 4.65 4.96
N TYR A 114 18.47 5.05 4.01
CA TYR A 114 19.69 5.81 4.29
C TYR A 114 19.54 7.24 3.80
N SER A 115 19.69 8.20 4.72
CA SER A 115 19.56 9.62 4.44
C SER A 115 20.97 10.24 4.35
N ASN A 116 21.38 10.60 3.13
CA ASN A 116 22.70 11.18 2.89
C ASN A 116 22.55 12.69 2.70
N PRO A 117 23.13 13.53 3.59
CA PRO A 117 23.10 14.97 3.38
C PRO A 117 24.02 15.36 2.21
N ILE A 118 23.44 16.09 1.24
CA ILE A 118 24.17 16.52 0.03
C ILE A 118 24.22 18.03 -0.13
N GLY A 119 23.61 18.75 0.80
CA GLY A 119 23.59 20.22 0.82
C GLY A 119 22.90 20.74 2.06
N ASP A 120 22.68 22.04 2.14
CA ASP A 120 21.99 22.65 3.25
C ASP A 120 20.53 22.23 3.30
N ASN A 121 20.17 21.48 4.34
CA ASN A 121 18.83 20.91 4.50
C ASN A 121 18.37 20.09 3.27
N LEU A 122 19.32 19.53 2.54
CA LEU A 122 19.07 18.75 1.35
C LEU A 122 19.67 17.35 1.51
N PHE A 123 18.84 16.34 1.30
CA PHE A 123 19.19 14.94 1.55
C PHE A 123 18.85 14.09 0.34
N LEU A 124 19.74 13.18 0.01
CA LEU A 124 19.47 12.09 -0.92
C LEU A 124 19.18 10.85 -0.10
N GLU A 125 17.95 10.34 -0.17
CA GLU A 125 17.52 9.18 0.60
C GLU A 125 17.36 7.97 -0.30
N SER A 126 18.15 6.93 -0.05
CA SER A 126 18.06 5.65 -0.73
C SER A 126 17.35 4.67 0.18
N TYR A 127 16.45 3.86 -0.37
CA TYR A 127 15.71 2.89 0.44
C TYR A 127 15.47 1.59 -0.32
N ALA A 128 15.28 0.54 0.46
CA ALA A 128 14.87 -0.75 -0.03
C ALA A 128 13.85 -1.35 0.94
N THR A 129 12.85 -2.01 0.39
CA THR A 129 11.83 -2.72 1.15
C THR A 129 11.68 -4.13 0.61
N LEU A 130 11.67 -5.11 1.49
CA LEU A 130 11.33 -6.48 1.16
C LEU A 130 10.10 -6.86 1.97
N SER A 131 9.07 -7.38 1.30
CA SER A 131 7.84 -7.79 1.95
C SER A 131 7.42 -9.18 1.48
N TYR A 132 6.85 -9.93 2.41
CA TYR A 132 6.24 -11.23 2.16
C TYR A 132 4.79 -11.16 2.59
N THR A 133 3.88 -11.62 1.73
CA THR A 133 2.45 -11.60 1.97
C THR A 133 1.86 -12.98 1.72
N TYR A 134 1.07 -13.45 2.67
CA TYR A 134 0.28 -14.66 2.56
C TYR A 134 -1.20 -14.29 2.59
N VAL A 135 -1.94 -14.72 1.59
CA VAL A 135 -3.39 -14.48 1.48
C VAL A 135 -4.10 -15.83 1.58
N ASP A 136 -5.00 -15.94 2.55
CA ASP A 136 -5.89 -17.08 2.70
C ASP A 136 -7.30 -16.64 2.34
N GLN A 137 -7.77 -17.09 1.17
CA GLN A 137 -9.05 -16.71 0.61
C GLN A 137 -10.07 -17.83 0.78
N ASP A 138 -11.19 -17.52 1.41
CA ASP A 138 -12.32 -18.45 1.50
C ASP A 138 -12.98 -18.61 0.12
N GLY A 139 -13.49 -19.81 -0.13
CA GLY A 139 -14.19 -20.12 -1.39
C GLY A 139 -15.45 -19.28 -1.56
N ALA A 140 -15.71 -18.88 -2.79
CA ALA A 140 -16.93 -18.19 -3.16
C ALA A 140 -18.05 -19.20 -3.41
N ASN A 141 -19.27 -18.89 -2.93
CA ASN A 141 -20.46 -19.71 -3.10
C ASN A 141 -21.60 -18.86 -3.68
N GLU A 142 -21.99 -19.14 -4.91
CA GLU A 142 -23.06 -18.43 -5.61
C GLU A 142 -24.47 -18.94 -5.28
N GLY A 143 -24.59 -19.84 -4.31
CA GLY A 143 -25.87 -20.38 -3.87
C GLY A 143 -26.36 -21.54 -4.73
N SER A 144 -27.68 -21.84 -4.63
CA SER A 144 -28.32 -23.00 -5.28
C SER A 144 -28.92 -22.71 -6.65
N LYS A 145 -28.59 -21.60 -7.28
CA LYS A 145 -29.08 -21.26 -8.63
C LYS A 145 -28.44 -22.14 -9.70
N ALA A 146 -29.19 -22.33 -10.80
CA ALA A 146 -28.78 -23.18 -11.92
C ALA A 146 -27.59 -22.66 -12.63
N LEU A 147 -26.55 -22.50 -12.61
CA LEU A 147 -25.32 -21.96 -13.20
C LEU A 147 -24.42 -21.31 -12.12
N ALA A 148 -24.74 -21.53 -10.85
CA ALA A 148 -23.92 -21.07 -9.77
C ALA A 148 -22.57 -21.80 -9.74
N ILE A 149 -21.52 -21.08 -9.35
CA ILE A 149 -20.15 -21.57 -9.28
C ILE A 149 -19.72 -21.61 -7.83
N ASP A 150 -19.25 -22.75 -7.36
CA ASP A 150 -18.57 -22.88 -6.09
C ASP A 150 -17.08 -22.86 -6.34
N THR A 151 -16.36 -21.97 -5.65
CA THR A 151 -14.91 -21.86 -5.72
C THR A 151 -14.31 -22.36 -4.41
N ASP A 152 -13.38 -23.30 -4.50
CA ASP A 152 -12.68 -23.80 -3.34
C ASP A 152 -11.79 -22.73 -2.69
N SER A 153 -11.50 -22.88 -1.40
CA SER A 153 -10.56 -22.03 -0.68
C SER A 153 -9.20 -22.03 -1.37
N GLN A 154 -8.57 -20.87 -1.48
CA GLN A 154 -7.28 -20.71 -2.13
C GLN A 154 -6.34 -19.94 -1.23
N SER A 155 -5.05 -20.25 -1.32
CA SER A 155 -4.00 -19.50 -0.66
C SER A 155 -2.99 -19.00 -1.68
N PHE A 156 -2.49 -17.79 -1.45
CA PHE A 156 -1.56 -17.11 -2.34
C PHE A 156 -0.39 -16.58 -1.54
N GLU A 157 0.77 -16.55 -2.15
CA GLU A 157 1.97 -15.98 -1.54
C GLU A 157 2.58 -14.96 -2.49
N TYR A 158 3.07 -13.86 -1.91
CA TYR A 158 3.79 -12.84 -2.65
C TYR A 158 5.07 -12.47 -1.95
N THR A 159 6.13 -12.33 -2.72
CA THR A 159 7.35 -11.68 -2.26
C THR A 159 7.60 -10.47 -3.15
N VAL A 160 7.69 -9.30 -2.53
CA VAL A 160 7.84 -8.03 -3.25
C VAL A 160 9.08 -7.32 -2.76
N GLY A 161 9.90 -6.88 -3.68
CA GLY A 161 11.04 -6.02 -3.42
C GLY A 161 10.84 -4.66 -4.06
N LYS A 162 11.15 -3.60 -3.33
CA LYS A 162 11.09 -2.23 -3.81
C LYS A 162 12.38 -1.51 -3.46
N VAL A 163 12.97 -0.84 -4.43
CA VAL A 163 14.12 0.05 -4.21
C VAL A 163 13.78 1.41 -4.76
N GLY A 164 14.30 2.44 -4.13
CA GLY A 164 14.03 3.79 -4.58
C GLY A 164 15.01 4.80 -4.04
N VAL A 165 14.94 5.99 -4.62
CA VAL A 165 15.73 7.15 -4.22
C VAL A 165 14.82 8.36 -4.17
N ASP A 166 14.88 9.10 -3.06
CA ASP A 166 14.14 10.35 -2.87
C ASP A 166 15.12 11.51 -2.66
N LEU A 167 14.81 12.64 -3.24
CA LEU A 167 15.45 13.90 -2.92
C LEU A 167 14.55 14.65 -1.94
N LYS A 168 15.10 14.99 -0.77
CA LYS A 168 14.34 15.62 0.32
C LYS A 168 14.95 16.99 0.67
N LYS A 169 14.11 18.01 0.68
CA LYS A 169 14.47 19.36 1.09
C LYS A 169 13.68 19.75 2.33
N VAL A 170 14.37 20.19 3.37
CA VAL A 170 13.77 20.71 4.59
C VAL A 170 13.86 22.23 4.55
N ILE A 171 12.73 22.92 4.75
CA ILE A 171 12.65 24.37 4.74
C ILE A 171 12.17 24.82 6.13
N PRO A 172 13.05 25.42 6.95
CA PRO A 172 12.63 25.94 8.25
C PRO A 172 11.80 27.21 8.11
N HIS A 173 10.79 27.35 8.98
CA HIS A 173 9.92 28.52 9.10
C HIS A 173 9.95 29.03 10.54
N GLU A 174 9.43 30.24 10.77
CA GLU A 174 9.35 30.81 12.14
C GLU A 174 8.60 29.91 13.13
N LYS A 175 7.54 29.23 12.66
CA LYS A 175 6.66 28.40 13.51
C LYS A 175 6.64 26.92 13.13
N GLY A 176 7.69 26.45 12.48
CA GLY A 176 7.74 25.06 12.08
C GLY A 176 8.70 24.79 10.94
N LYS A 177 8.47 23.71 10.21
CA LYS A 177 9.28 23.36 9.04
C LYS A 177 8.41 22.67 7.98
N SER A 178 8.79 22.88 6.73
CA SER A 178 8.25 22.15 5.58
C SER A 178 9.27 21.15 5.07
N THR A 179 8.80 20.00 4.60
CA THR A 179 9.64 18.99 3.96
C THR A 179 9.05 18.66 2.60
N LEU A 180 9.85 18.82 1.56
CA LEU A 180 9.51 18.43 0.19
C LEU A 180 10.34 17.23 -0.18
N SER A 181 9.70 16.20 -0.72
CA SER A 181 10.37 15.00 -1.23
C SER A 181 9.86 14.67 -2.61
N ALA A 182 10.75 14.24 -3.48
CA ALA A 182 10.40 13.70 -4.79
C ALA A 182 11.38 12.59 -5.11
N GLY A 183 10.88 11.53 -5.72
CA GLY A 183 11.73 10.39 -5.97
C GLY A 183 11.22 9.45 -7.03
N VAL A 184 12.03 8.44 -7.28
CA VAL A 184 11.75 7.35 -8.22
C VAL A 184 11.91 6.02 -7.53
N SER A 185 11.17 5.02 -7.95
CA SER A 185 11.23 3.68 -7.37
C SER A 185 11.04 2.60 -8.42
N TYR A 186 11.56 1.43 -8.10
CA TYR A 186 11.40 0.21 -8.86
C TYR A 186 10.88 -0.87 -7.93
N THR A 187 9.80 -1.54 -8.33
CA THR A 187 9.17 -2.62 -7.58
C THR A 187 9.16 -3.88 -8.43
N ARG A 188 9.54 -4.99 -7.81
CA ARG A 188 9.49 -6.30 -8.45
C ARG A 188 8.76 -7.29 -7.56
N ILE A 189 7.85 -8.06 -8.16
CA ILE A 189 7.19 -9.19 -7.54
C ILE A 189 7.95 -10.44 -7.92
N PHE A 190 8.51 -11.15 -6.93
CA PHE A 190 9.32 -12.35 -7.15
C PHE A 190 8.45 -13.61 -7.26
N ASP A 191 7.36 -13.65 -6.48
CA ASP A 191 6.40 -14.76 -6.47
C ASP A 191 4.99 -14.20 -6.50
N GLY A 192 4.06 -14.93 -7.14
CA GLY A 192 2.63 -14.58 -7.14
C GLY A 192 2.21 -13.56 -8.17
N ALA A 193 3.09 -13.15 -9.09
CA ALA A 193 2.77 -12.15 -10.11
C ALA A 193 1.72 -12.64 -11.11
N ASP A 194 1.63 -13.93 -11.34
CA ASP A 194 0.72 -14.55 -12.32
C ASP A 194 -0.68 -14.81 -11.74
N GLU A 195 -0.88 -14.61 -10.45
CA GLU A 195 -2.15 -14.88 -9.80
C GLU A 195 -3.10 -13.70 -9.91
N GLU A 196 -4.25 -13.95 -10.51
CA GLU A 196 -5.28 -12.93 -10.70
C GLU A 196 -6.17 -12.83 -9.47
N HIS A 197 -5.90 -11.87 -8.59
CA HIS A 197 -6.81 -11.54 -7.53
C HIS A 197 -6.68 -10.06 -7.14
N ILE A 198 -7.72 -9.56 -6.52
CA ILE A 198 -7.80 -8.18 -6.10
C ILE A 198 -7.50 -8.14 -4.61
N THR A 199 -6.33 -7.67 -4.26
CA THR A 199 -5.94 -7.47 -2.88
C THR A 199 -5.39 -6.07 -2.71
N GLY A 200 -6.02 -5.30 -1.84
CA GLY A 200 -5.50 -4.03 -1.40
C GLY A 200 -5.02 -4.17 0.03
N ARG A 201 -3.86 -3.62 0.35
CA ARG A 201 -3.37 -3.64 1.73
C ARG A 201 -2.58 -2.39 2.05
N PHE A 202 -2.56 -2.07 3.35
CA PHE A 202 -1.73 -1.03 3.88
C PHE A 202 -0.39 -1.60 4.31
N LYS A 203 0.69 -0.94 3.95
CA LYS A 203 1.98 -1.17 4.57
C LYS A 203 2.10 -0.24 5.76
N GLY A 204 2.25 -0.80 6.94
CA GLY A 204 2.45 -0.01 8.14
C GLY A 204 3.68 0.86 8.01
N GLY A 205 3.57 2.15 8.27
CA GLY A 205 4.68 3.06 8.21
C GLY A 205 4.30 4.52 8.27
N SER A 206 5.31 5.38 8.21
CA SER A 206 5.11 6.82 8.16
C SER A 206 4.56 7.28 6.81
N ASP A 207 4.67 6.45 5.76
CA ASP A 207 4.18 6.76 4.44
C ASP A 207 2.93 5.91 4.15
N PHE A 208 1.95 6.56 3.54
CA PHE A 208 0.77 5.89 3.03
C PHE A 208 1.17 5.08 1.81
N ASP A 209 1.12 3.76 1.94
CA ASP A 209 1.51 2.86 0.87
C ASP A 209 0.47 1.74 0.78
N ILE A 210 -0.36 1.80 -0.26
CA ILE A 210 -1.36 0.79 -0.55
C ILE A 210 -0.85 -0.07 -1.68
N LEU A 211 -0.73 -1.37 -1.42
CA LEU A 211 -0.40 -2.33 -2.44
C LEU A 211 -1.70 -2.87 -3.03
N VAL A 212 -1.99 -2.51 -4.26
CA VAL A 212 -3.10 -3.09 -5.02
C VAL A 212 -2.56 -4.29 -5.77
N GLY A 213 -3.33 -5.39 -5.83
CA GLY A 213 -2.88 -6.63 -6.45
C GLY A 213 -2.32 -6.41 -7.85
N HIS A 214 -1.01 -6.52 -7.96
CA HIS A 214 -0.30 -6.32 -9.21
C HIS A 214 -0.36 -7.59 -10.05
N LYS A 215 -0.74 -7.44 -11.31
CA LYS A 215 -0.66 -8.54 -12.28
C LYS A 215 0.71 -8.62 -12.96
N ASN A 216 1.52 -7.58 -12.84
CA ASN A 216 2.78 -7.43 -13.56
C ASN A 216 3.97 -7.57 -12.62
N GLU A 217 5.03 -8.22 -13.10
CA GLU A 217 6.24 -8.47 -12.32
C GLU A 217 7.02 -7.20 -11.97
N HIS A 218 6.96 -6.18 -12.82
CA HIS A 218 7.78 -4.99 -12.70
C HIS A 218 6.94 -3.74 -12.65
N SER A 219 7.34 -2.81 -11.81
CA SER A 219 6.72 -1.48 -11.72
C SER A 219 7.79 -0.41 -11.51
N VAL A 220 7.68 0.67 -12.25
CA VAL A 220 8.51 1.86 -12.08
C VAL A 220 7.60 3.00 -11.68
N GLY A 221 7.96 3.73 -10.65
CA GLY A 221 7.13 4.79 -10.11
C GLY A 221 7.89 6.07 -9.83
N VAL A 222 7.13 7.17 -9.79
CA VAL A 222 7.58 8.47 -9.32
C VAL A 222 6.68 8.88 -8.16
N ASN A 223 7.23 9.56 -7.18
CA ASN A 223 6.47 10.03 -6.03
C ASN A 223 6.88 11.45 -5.65
N ALA A 224 5.95 12.13 -4.98
CA ALA A 224 6.20 13.43 -4.37
C ALA A 224 5.42 13.53 -3.06
N LYS A 225 6.02 14.20 -2.09
CA LYS A 225 5.43 14.42 -0.78
C LYS A 225 5.74 15.81 -0.28
N TYR A 226 4.75 16.46 0.33
CA TYR A 226 4.92 17.69 1.07
C TYR A 226 4.42 17.48 2.50
N ALA A 227 5.22 17.84 3.49
CA ALA A 227 4.85 17.75 4.89
C ALA A 227 5.11 19.09 5.57
N LEU A 228 4.18 19.54 6.40
CA LEU A 228 4.30 20.73 7.24
C LEU A 228 4.24 20.29 8.70
N GLU A 229 5.30 20.55 9.44
CA GLU A 229 5.37 20.28 10.88
C GLU A 229 5.41 21.62 11.63
N LEU A 230 4.42 21.85 12.50
CA LEU A 230 4.31 23.06 13.29
C LEU A 230 4.97 22.88 14.66
N GLU A 231 5.39 23.98 15.28
CA GLU A 231 6.04 23.96 16.61
C GLU A 231 5.15 23.35 17.69
N ASN A 232 3.83 23.51 17.57
CA ASN A 232 2.87 22.94 18.52
C ASN A 232 2.72 21.42 18.41
N GLY A 233 3.45 20.78 17.47
CA GLY A 233 3.43 19.34 17.25
C GLY A 233 2.48 18.87 16.17
N VAL A 234 1.65 19.72 15.62
CA VAL A 234 0.72 19.36 14.53
C VAL A 234 1.49 19.17 13.24
N ILE A 235 1.18 18.10 12.53
CA ILE A 235 1.79 17.73 11.26
C ILE A 235 0.68 17.55 10.22
N PHE A 236 0.89 18.15 9.03
CA PHE A 236 0.05 17.94 7.87
C PHE A 236 0.89 17.40 6.73
N ASP A 237 0.40 16.47 5.96
CA ASP A 237 1.09 16.04 4.75
C ASP A 237 0.12 15.76 3.60
N VAL A 238 0.64 15.91 2.39
CA VAL A 238 0.00 15.45 1.16
C VAL A 238 1.04 14.72 0.35
N LYS A 239 0.62 13.67 -0.36
CA LYS A 239 1.51 12.84 -1.15
C LYS A 239 0.81 12.31 -2.37
N GLY A 240 1.59 12.03 -3.39
CA GLY A 240 1.09 11.42 -4.61
C GLY A 240 2.17 10.57 -5.25
N SER A 241 1.73 9.55 -5.96
CA SER A 241 2.62 8.71 -6.74
C SER A 241 1.93 8.28 -8.03
N TYR A 242 2.75 8.04 -9.03
CA TYR A 242 2.34 7.45 -10.30
C TYR A 242 3.31 6.34 -10.65
N SER A 243 2.79 5.18 -11.00
CA SER A 243 3.61 4.04 -11.39
C SER A 243 3.10 3.41 -12.67
N VAL A 244 4.02 2.80 -13.40
CA VAL A 244 3.74 2.04 -14.62
C VAL A 244 4.21 0.62 -14.39
N GLU A 245 3.31 -0.34 -14.60
CA GLU A 245 3.58 -1.75 -14.43
C GLU A 245 3.81 -2.42 -15.78
N ARG A 246 4.79 -3.33 -15.83
CA ARG A 246 5.04 -4.18 -16.99
C ARG A 246 5.20 -5.62 -16.58
N ASP A 247 4.63 -6.49 -17.39
CA ASP A 247 4.82 -7.92 -17.27
C ASP A 247 6.04 -8.34 -18.11
N SER A 248 6.94 -9.14 -17.53
CA SER A 248 8.08 -9.70 -18.24
C SER A 248 7.71 -10.92 -19.10
N HIS A 249 6.56 -11.55 -18.84
CA HIS A 249 6.08 -12.69 -19.61
C HIS A 249 5.37 -12.26 -20.87
N ASN A 250 6.08 -12.34 -21.97
CA ASN A 250 5.68 -11.83 -23.26
C ASN A 250 5.10 -12.92 -24.16
N GLY A 251 4.16 -13.72 -23.63
CA GLY A 251 3.60 -14.84 -24.36
C GLY A 251 2.69 -14.48 -25.53
N SER A 252 2.24 -13.23 -25.66
CA SER A 252 1.32 -12.80 -26.70
C SER A 252 1.70 -11.52 -27.41
N GLY A 253 2.90 -11.01 -27.20
CA GLY A 253 3.38 -9.77 -27.81
C GLY A 253 2.68 -8.50 -27.36
N LYS A 254 1.86 -8.60 -26.34
CA LYS A 254 1.09 -7.45 -25.82
C LYS A 254 1.61 -7.03 -24.46
N ASN A 255 2.78 -6.42 -24.42
CA ASN A 255 3.22 -5.69 -23.23
C ASN A 255 2.39 -4.40 -23.10
N LYS A 256 1.27 -4.49 -22.42
CA LYS A 256 0.52 -3.29 -22.08
C LYS A 256 1.03 -2.74 -20.76
N ALA A 257 1.67 -1.58 -20.80
CA ALA A 257 1.98 -0.81 -19.61
C ALA A 257 0.67 -0.34 -18.98
N LYS A 258 0.47 -0.63 -17.68
CA LYS A 258 -0.67 -0.14 -16.92
C LYS A 258 -0.21 0.95 -15.97
N GLY A 259 -0.90 2.08 -16.00
CA GLY A 259 -0.64 3.19 -15.08
C GLY A 259 -1.47 3.06 -13.81
N GLU A 260 -0.85 3.36 -12.69
CA GLU A 260 -1.49 3.46 -11.38
C GLU A 260 -1.11 4.78 -10.74
N TRP A 261 -2.08 5.48 -10.15
CA TRP A 261 -1.79 6.64 -9.34
C TRP A 261 -2.37 6.48 -7.94
N ILE A 262 -1.68 7.04 -6.95
CA ILE A 262 -2.08 7.05 -5.55
C ILE A 262 -1.97 8.48 -5.05
N ALA A 263 -2.99 8.97 -4.38
CA ALA A 263 -2.97 10.26 -3.71
C ALA A 263 -3.40 10.09 -2.26
N GLY A 264 -2.78 10.85 -1.38
CA GLY A 264 -3.08 10.76 0.05
C GLY A 264 -2.85 12.07 0.76
N ALA A 265 -3.53 12.22 1.89
CA ALA A 265 -3.36 13.32 2.81
C ALA A 265 -3.37 12.79 4.24
N GLY A 266 -2.62 13.42 5.10
CA GLY A 266 -2.52 13.00 6.48
C GLY A 266 -2.45 14.18 7.44
N MET A 267 -2.82 13.90 8.68
CA MET A 267 -2.69 14.83 9.80
C MET A 267 -2.19 14.04 11.02
N GLY A 268 -1.28 14.61 11.75
CA GLY A 268 -0.70 13.98 12.91
C GLY A 268 -0.35 14.94 14.01
N TYR A 269 0.01 14.39 15.16
CA TYR A 269 0.47 15.13 16.32
C TYR A 269 1.68 14.44 16.93
N LYS A 270 2.71 15.23 17.17
CA LYS A 270 3.96 14.78 17.77
C LYS A 270 4.14 15.42 19.13
N PHE A 271 4.31 14.62 20.14
CA PHE A 271 4.41 15.08 21.53
C PHE A 271 5.51 14.41 22.34
#